data_0adf06f5267f7a83252e5bcbf730ceea
#
_entry.id   0adf06f5267f7a83252e5bcbf730ceea
#
_cell.length_a   1.000
_cell.length_b   1.000
_cell.length_c   1.000
_cell.angle_alpha   90.00
_cell.angle_beta   90.00
_cell.angle_gamma   90.00
#
_symmetry.space_group_name_H-M   'P 1'
#
loop_
_entity.id
_entity.type
_entity.pdbx_description
1 polymer ?
#
loop_
_entity_poly.entity_id
_entity_poly.type
_entity_poly.pdbx_seq_one_letter_code
_entity_poly.pdbx_strand_id
1 'polypeptide(L)'
;MTPVPASSVETHSASKYDRLIAAAKAVPPAPTIVVHPCDETSLRGVVDSAAAGIIRPVLVGPEKKIRETASKHDLNISGFEIVDATHSEASAAKGVELIHAAKGEMLMKGSLHTDELMRAVTAKAGGLRTSRRISHVFVMDVPAYADTIFSTDAAINIFPDLAAKQDIIQNAIDLYNQAGFGKTPRVAILSAVETVTAMIPSTIEAAALCKMADRGQITGGLLDGPLAFDNAIDMDAARIKGIKSEVAGRAQILVVPDLESGNMLAKNLSYFAKADSAGIVLGARVPVVLTSRADSARARMASCAVAGLYAHARRQNAPTVAG
;
A
#
# COMPACT_ATOMS: atom_id res chain seq x y z
N MET A 1 13.79 -48.78 25.69
CA MET A 1 13.84 -47.32 25.33
C MET A 1 14.02 -47.23 23.85
N THR A 2 12.97 -47.00 23.12
CA THR A 2 12.95 -46.79 21.66
C THR A 2 13.21 -45.31 21.39
N PRO A 3 14.10 -44.95 20.46
CA PRO A 3 14.37 -43.54 20.15
C PRO A 3 13.18 -42.93 19.43
N VAL A 4 12.78 -41.70 19.89
CA VAL A 4 11.80 -40.85 19.24
C VAL A 4 12.39 -40.39 17.89
N PRO A 5 11.70 -40.53 16.75
CA PRO A 5 12.21 -40.03 15.49
C PRO A 5 12.29 -38.52 15.49
N ALA A 6 13.38 -37.96 14.97
CA ALA A 6 13.65 -36.58 14.79
C ALA A 6 12.54 -35.94 13.94
N SER A 7 12.04 -34.79 14.39
CA SER A 7 11.05 -33.99 13.72
C SER A 7 11.46 -33.68 12.29
N SER A 8 10.55 -33.95 11.37
CA SER A 8 10.60 -33.49 9.99
C SER A 8 10.88 -31.98 9.95
N VAL A 9 11.91 -31.58 9.22
CA VAL A 9 12.16 -30.19 8.83
C VAL A 9 10.95 -29.74 8.01
N GLU A 10 10.09 -28.96 8.62
CA GLU A 10 9.05 -28.23 7.89
C GLU A 10 9.76 -27.33 6.88
N THR A 11 9.64 -27.67 5.61
CA THR A 11 9.98 -26.75 4.52
C THR A 11 9.02 -25.57 4.62
N HIS A 12 9.43 -24.48 5.28
CA HIS A 12 8.67 -23.24 5.28
C HIS A 12 8.45 -22.81 3.84
N SER A 13 7.22 -22.93 3.35
CA SER A 13 6.85 -22.31 2.08
C SER A 13 7.14 -20.80 2.19
N ALA A 14 7.76 -20.23 1.16
CA ALA A 14 8.09 -18.80 1.14
C ALA A 14 6.86 -17.97 1.51
N SER A 15 7.00 -17.01 2.44
CA SER A 15 5.91 -16.15 2.88
C SER A 15 5.34 -15.37 1.67
N LYS A 16 4.11 -14.84 1.81
CA LYS A 16 3.53 -14.00 0.74
C LYS A 16 4.43 -12.81 0.42
N TYR A 17 5.12 -12.26 1.43
CA TYR A 17 6.09 -11.19 1.25
C TYR A 17 7.37 -11.62 0.54
N ASP A 18 7.87 -12.82 0.79
CA ASP A 18 9.05 -13.32 0.07
C ASP A 18 8.75 -13.49 -1.41
N ARG A 19 7.54 -13.97 -1.76
CA ARG A 19 7.08 -14.04 -3.15
C ARG A 19 6.93 -12.65 -3.78
N LEU A 20 6.38 -11.68 -3.04
CA LEU A 20 6.24 -10.28 -3.49
C LEU A 20 7.61 -9.66 -3.78
N ILE A 21 8.56 -9.79 -2.87
CA ILE A 21 9.92 -9.28 -3.02
C ILE A 21 10.63 -9.98 -4.20
N ALA A 22 10.46 -11.28 -4.36
CA ALA A 22 11.01 -12.02 -5.50
C ALA A 22 10.44 -11.54 -6.83
N ALA A 23 9.13 -11.30 -6.91
CA ALA A 23 8.48 -10.75 -8.09
C ALA A 23 9.02 -9.34 -8.43
N ALA A 24 9.22 -8.48 -7.41
CA ALA A 24 9.76 -7.14 -7.62
C ALA A 24 11.22 -7.15 -8.11
N LYS A 25 12.03 -8.13 -7.67
CA LYS A 25 13.41 -8.33 -8.16
C LYS A 25 13.47 -8.84 -9.60
N ALA A 26 12.40 -9.42 -10.11
CA ALA A 26 12.34 -9.96 -11.48
C ALA A 26 12.01 -8.89 -12.54
N VAL A 27 11.68 -7.66 -12.13
CA VAL A 27 11.41 -6.54 -13.02
C VAL A 27 12.48 -5.45 -12.88
N PRO A 28 12.65 -4.56 -13.88
CA PRO A 28 13.62 -3.48 -13.78
C PRO A 28 13.39 -2.59 -12.55
N PRO A 29 14.45 -2.18 -11.82
CA PRO A 29 14.33 -1.34 -10.63
C PRO A 29 13.55 -0.05 -10.92
N ALA A 30 12.60 0.29 -10.06
CA ALA A 30 11.77 1.48 -10.24
C ALA A 30 12.56 2.76 -9.90
N PRO A 31 12.62 3.76 -10.81
CA PRO A 31 13.16 5.08 -10.49
C PRO A 31 12.37 5.71 -9.35
N THR A 32 13.04 5.99 -8.22
CA THR A 32 12.39 6.38 -6.97
C THR A 32 12.93 7.68 -6.42
N ILE A 33 12.07 8.68 -6.26
CA ILE A 33 12.44 9.92 -5.57
C ILE A 33 12.23 9.72 -4.07
N VAL A 34 13.32 9.75 -3.30
CA VAL A 34 13.30 9.55 -1.85
C VAL A 34 13.40 10.91 -1.16
N VAL A 35 12.33 11.28 -0.46
CA VAL A 35 12.18 12.61 0.12
C VAL A 35 12.68 12.65 1.55
N HIS A 36 13.74 13.44 1.79
CA HIS A 36 14.32 13.75 3.10
C HIS A 36 14.75 12.50 3.91
N PRO A 37 15.60 11.61 3.38
CA PRO A 37 16.06 10.41 4.09
C PRO A 37 17.22 10.76 5.06
N CYS A 38 16.91 11.51 6.13
CA CYS A 38 17.88 12.13 7.02
C CYS A 38 17.99 11.43 8.39
N ASP A 39 17.47 10.21 8.52
CA ASP A 39 17.68 9.32 9.66
C ASP A 39 18.13 7.92 9.21
N GLU A 40 18.67 7.15 10.16
CA GLU A 40 19.16 5.80 9.88
C GLU A 40 18.10 4.92 9.24
N THR A 41 16.91 4.89 9.83
CA THR A 41 15.85 3.93 9.46
C THR A 41 15.37 4.17 8.03
N SER A 42 15.16 5.43 7.65
CA SER A 42 14.72 5.75 6.29
C SER A 42 15.82 5.50 5.27
N LEU A 43 17.07 5.90 5.57
CA LEU A 43 18.18 5.74 4.63
C LEU A 43 18.58 4.26 4.47
N ARG A 44 18.57 3.47 5.54
CA ARG A 44 18.80 2.02 5.49
C ARG A 44 17.75 1.32 4.61
N GLY A 45 16.47 1.66 4.78
CA GLY A 45 15.40 1.10 3.94
C GLY A 45 15.60 1.39 2.44
N VAL A 46 16.16 2.56 2.10
CA VAL A 46 16.52 2.91 0.71
C VAL A 46 17.69 2.07 0.24
N VAL A 47 18.78 2.00 1.02
CA VAL A 47 19.99 1.23 0.66
C VAL A 47 19.66 -0.24 0.47
N ASP A 48 18.91 -0.84 1.40
CA ASP A 48 18.50 -2.25 1.33
C ASP A 48 17.62 -2.53 0.11
N SER A 49 16.67 -1.66 -0.20
CA SER A 49 15.77 -1.80 -1.36
C SER A 49 16.52 -1.61 -2.69
N ALA A 50 17.51 -0.73 -2.72
CA ALA A 50 18.37 -0.53 -3.90
C ALA A 50 19.33 -1.71 -4.09
N ALA A 51 19.97 -2.20 -3.01
CA ALA A 51 20.85 -3.38 -3.04
C ALA A 51 20.08 -4.64 -3.46
N ALA A 52 18.79 -4.73 -3.10
CA ALA A 52 17.91 -5.80 -3.56
C ALA A 52 17.50 -5.69 -5.04
N GLY A 53 17.83 -4.59 -5.73
CA GLY A 53 17.46 -4.34 -7.13
C GLY A 53 15.98 -3.96 -7.32
N ILE A 54 15.29 -3.50 -6.27
CA ILE A 54 13.87 -3.13 -6.33
C ILE A 54 13.69 -1.68 -6.76
N ILE A 55 14.56 -0.78 -6.29
CA ILE A 55 14.49 0.65 -6.60
C ILE A 55 15.82 1.18 -7.14
N ARG A 56 15.73 2.26 -7.92
CA ARG A 56 16.85 3.13 -8.30
C ARG A 56 16.61 4.50 -7.68
N PRO A 57 17.22 4.80 -6.51
CA PRO A 57 16.90 5.99 -5.75
C PRO A 57 17.58 7.24 -6.25
N VAL A 58 16.86 8.38 -6.16
CA VAL A 58 17.38 9.74 -6.14
C VAL A 58 17.04 10.32 -4.78
N LEU A 59 18.05 10.68 -3.99
CA LEU A 59 17.87 11.21 -2.63
C LEU A 59 17.64 12.72 -2.70
N VAL A 60 16.60 13.22 -2.05
CA VAL A 60 16.27 14.65 -2.03
C VAL A 60 16.26 15.16 -0.60
N GLY A 61 17.17 16.07 -0.26
CA GLY A 61 17.26 16.62 1.09
C GLY A 61 18.61 17.27 1.37
N PRO A 62 18.86 17.75 2.62
CA PRO A 62 20.15 18.35 2.98
C PRO A 62 21.30 17.36 2.76
N GLU A 63 22.07 17.56 1.70
CA GLU A 63 23.12 16.63 1.27
C GLU A 63 24.11 16.32 2.39
N LYS A 64 24.56 17.34 3.11
CA LYS A 64 25.45 17.17 4.26
C LYS A 64 24.87 16.20 5.29
N LYS A 65 23.62 16.38 5.68
CA LYS A 65 22.95 15.55 6.69
C LYS A 65 22.75 14.12 6.20
N ILE A 66 22.40 13.93 4.92
CA ILE A 66 22.28 12.60 4.32
C ILE A 66 23.61 11.86 4.35
N ARG A 67 24.70 12.53 3.95
CA ARG A 67 26.07 11.95 3.97
C ARG A 67 26.57 11.66 5.39
N GLU A 68 26.32 12.55 6.35
CA GLU A 68 26.63 12.33 7.76
C GLU A 68 25.87 11.12 8.32
N THR A 69 24.58 11.00 8.02
CA THR A 69 23.77 9.85 8.41
C THR A 69 24.30 8.55 7.80
N ALA A 70 24.66 8.57 6.52
CA ALA A 70 25.22 7.41 5.83
C ALA A 70 26.55 6.97 6.47
N SER A 71 27.45 7.90 6.69
CA SER A 71 28.77 7.62 7.33
C SER A 71 28.64 7.10 8.74
N LYS A 72 27.76 7.70 9.55
CA LYS A 72 27.53 7.31 10.95
C LYS A 72 26.99 5.87 11.09
N HIS A 73 26.28 5.38 10.10
CA HIS A 73 25.59 4.10 10.17
C HIS A 73 26.10 3.08 9.12
N ASP A 74 27.29 3.33 8.54
CA ASP A 74 27.95 2.47 7.55
C ASP A 74 27.05 2.11 6.35
N LEU A 75 26.29 3.10 5.84
CA LEU A 75 25.40 2.93 4.71
C LEU A 75 26.08 3.40 3.41
N ASN A 76 26.19 2.52 2.44
CA ASN A 76 26.82 2.86 1.16
C ASN A 76 25.81 3.56 0.22
N ILE A 77 26.01 4.85 0.02
CA ILE A 77 25.22 5.70 -0.90
C ILE A 77 26.07 6.25 -2.06
N SER A 78 27.26 5.72 -2.30
CA SER A 78 28.24 6.27 -3.26
C SER A 78 27.72 6.29 -4.70
N GLY A 79 26.79 5.41 -5.06
CA GLY A 79 26.18 5.36 -6.39
C GLY A 79 24.85 6.10 -6.52
N PHE A 80 24.39 6.82 -5.48
CA PHE A 80 23.08 7.48 -5.49
C PHE A 80 23.22 8.96 -5.85
N GLU A 81 22.37 9.43 -6.76
CA GLU A 81 22.21 10.86 -7.02
C GLU A 81 21.59 11.53 -5.78
N ILE A 82 22.18 12.68 -5.37
CA ILE A 82 21.63 13.49 -4.28
C ILE A 82 21.26 14.86 -4.87
N VAL A 83 20.03 15.26 -4.67
CA VAL A 83 19.52 16.59 -5.01
C VAL A 83 19.36 17.37 -3.71
N ASP A 84 20.20 18.39 -3.53
CA ASP A 84 20.21 19.17 -2.30
C ASP A 84 18.93 19.97 -2.11
N ALA A 85 18.43 19.98 -0.85
CA ALA A 85 17.29 20.77 -0.43
C ALA A 85 17.43 21.09 1.06
N THR A 86 17.19 22.33 1.46
CA THR A 86 17.59 22.89 2.76
C THR A 86 16.87 22.29 3.99
N HIS A 87 15.61 21.87 3.85
CA HIS A 87 14.76 21.33 4.93
C HIS A 87 13.68 20.39 4.37
N SER A 88 12.88 19.80 5.24
CA SER A 88 11.89 18.77 4.89
C SER A 88 10.83 19.24 3.90
N GLU A 89 10.27 20.46 4.09
CA GLU A 89 9.28 21.03 3.16
C GLU A 89 9.89 21.33 1.78
N ALA A 90 11.11 21.87 1.73
CA ALA A 90 11.85 22.08 0.48
C ALA A 90 12.15 20.75 -0.22
N SER A 91 12.49 19.71 0.56
CA SER A 91 12.71 18.35 0.03
C SER A 91 11.42 17.79 -0.59
N ALA A 92 10.27 18.00 0.06
CA ALA A 92 8.97 17.54 -0.44
C ALA A 92 8.60 18.27 -1.75
N ALA A 93 8.74 19.58 -1.80
CA ALA A 93 8.50 20.38 -3.00
C ALA A 93 9.41 19.96 -4.16
N LYS A 94 10.71 19.78 -3.89
CA LYS A 94 11.70 19.35 -4.88
C LYS A 94 11.42 17.92 -5.37
N GLY A 95 11.00 17.02 -4.48
CA GLY A 95 10.59 15.67 -4.85
C GLY A 95 9.42 15.67 -5.83
N VAL A 96 8.41 16.51 -5.59
CA VAL A 96 7.26 16.68 -6.51
C VAL A 96 7.70 17.26 -7.85
N GLU A 97 8.60 18.25 -7.86
CA GLU A 97 9.17 18.83 -9.09
C GLU A 97 9.89 17.75 -9.93
N LEU A 98 10.69 16.88 -9.30
CA LEU A 98 11.38 15.79 -9.99
C LEU A 98 10.42 14.75 -10.58
N ILE A 99 9.30 14.50 -9.94
CA ILE A 99 8.24 13.65 -10.52
C ILE A 99 7.63 14.32 -11.76
N HIS A 100 7.36 15.62 -11.72
CA HIS A 100 6.89 16.36 -12.90
C HIS A 100 7.90 16.33 -14.04
N ALA A 101 9.19 16.36 -13.72
CA ALA A 101 10.30 16.24 -14.68
C ALA A 101 10.55 14.78 -15.15
N ALA A 102 9.68 13.83 -14.80
CA ALA A 102 9.79 12.40 -15.15
C ALA A 102 11.10 11.73 -14.67
N LYS A 103 11.72 12.25 -13.60
CA LYS A 103 12.92 11.67 -12.99
C LYS A 103 12.65 10.50 -12.05
N GLY A 104 11.37 10.28 -11.68
CA GLY A 104 10.93 9.17 -10.83
C GLY A 104 9.55 8.67 -11.22
N GLU A 105 9.33 7.38 -11.01
CA GLU A 105 8.06 6.68 -11.25
C GLU A 105 7.32 6.38 -9.96
N MET A 106 7.97 6.61 -8.82
CA MET A 106 7.37 6.52 -7.49
C MET A 106 8.08 7.49 -6.54
N LEU A 107 7.39 7.82 -5.46
CA LEU A 107 7.84 8.70 -4.41
C LEU A 107 7.97 7.91 -3.11
N MET A 108 9.04 8.09 -2.36
CA MET A 108 9.25 7.42 -1.08
C MET A 108 9.44 8.44 0.03
N LYS A 109 8.68 8.29 1.11
CA LYS A 109 8.81 9.09 2.31
C LYS A 109 10.06 8.70 3.10
N GLY A 110 10.89 9.67 3.41
CA GLY A 110 12.02 9.55 4.35
C GLY A 110 11.63 9.88 5.79
N SER A 111 12.44 10.69 6.46
CA SER A 111 12.27 11.04 7.88
C SER A 111 11.34 12.23 8.16
N LEU A 112 10.83 12.91 7.12
CA LEU A 112 9.89 14.02 7.29
C LEU A 112 8.52 13.52 7.80
N HIS A 113 7.68 14.44 8.30
CA HIS A 113 6.31 14.11 8.69
C HIS A 113 5.43 13.78 7.48
N THR A 114 4.44 12.91 7.70
CA THR A 114 3.53 12.47 6.63
C THR A 114 2.74 13.64 6.05
N ASP A 115 2.27 14.55 6.91
CA ASP A 115 1.51 15.73 6.50
C ASP A 115 2.34 16.72 5.66
N GLU A 116 3.64 16.86 5.91
CA GLU A 116 4.55 17.68 5.09
C GLU A 116 4.64 17.13 3.66
N LEU A 117 4.89 15.83 3.52
CA LEU A 117 4.94 15.18 2.21
C LEU A 117 3.59 15.25 1.51
N MET A 118 2.51 14.88 2.20
CA MET A 118 1.18 14.84 1.61
C MET A 118 0.67 16.23 1.24
N ARG A 119 1.05 17.29 1.95
CA ARG A 119 0.77 18.68 1.58
C ARG A 119 1.34 19.01 0.21
N ALA A 120 2.59 18.65 -0.06
CA ALA A 120 3.22 18.86 -1.37
C ALA A 120 2.55 18.01 -2.46
N VAL A 121 2.27 16.73 -2.18
CA VAL A 121 1.62 15.79 -3.12
C VAL A 121 0.20 16.26 -3.46
N THR A 122 -0.56 16.75 -2.48
CA THR A 122 -1.98 17.14 -2.65
C THR A 122 -2.19 18.59 -3.01
N ALA A 123 -1.14 19.40 -3.16
CA ALA A 123 -1.25 20.81 -3.52
C ALA A 123 -2.08 20.99 -4.79
N LYS A 124 -3.01 21.97 -4.79
CA LYS A 124 -3.87 22.26 -5.94
C LYS A 124 -3.07 22.75 -7.15
N ALA A 125 -2.07 23.59 -6.90
CA ALA A 125 -1.14 24.07 -7.92
C ALA A 125 0.20 23.33 -7.74
N GLY A 126 0.68 22.68 -8.78
CA GLY A 126 1.99 22.03 -8.80
C GLY A 126 2.11 20.72 -7.99
N GLY A 127 1.03 20.20 -7.40
CA GLY A 127 1.02 18.89 -6.74
C GLY A 127 0.87 17.71 -7.73
N LEU A 128 0.73 16.51 -7.19
CA LEU A 128 0.63 15.27 -7.99
C LEU A 128 -0.81 14.74 -8.09
N ARG A 129 -1.82 15.59 -7.85
CA ARG A 129 -3.23 15.18 -7.93
C ARG A 129 -3.62 14.78 -9.35
N THR A 130 -4.49 13.79 -9.42
CA THR A 130 -5.20 13.39 -10.63
C THR A 130 -6.71 13.66 -10.46
N SER A 131 -7.54 13.17 -11.38
CA SER A 131 -8.99 13.13 -11.20
C SER A 131 -9.43 12.15 -10.11
N ARG A 132 -8.58 11.19 -9.74
CA ARG A 132 -8.83 10.16 -8.73
C ARG A 132 -8.56 10.68 -7.33
N ARG A 133 -9.39 10.33 -6.36
CA ARG A 133 -9.13 10.59 -4.94
C ARG A 133 -7.85 9.91 -4.48
N ILE A 134 -7.02 10.63 -3.72
CA ILE A 134 -5.84 10.04 -3.08
C ILE A 134 -6.30 9.20 -1.89
N SER A 135 -5.81 7.96 -1.82
CA SER A 135 -6.14 7.00 -0.76
C SER A 135 -4.94 6.16 -0.37
N HIS A 136 -5.01 5.53 0.80
CA HIS A 136 -3.97 4.65 1.31
C HIS A 136 -4.45 3.20 1.31
N VAL A 137 -3.54 2.28 0.98
CA VAL A 137 -3.75 0.84 1.09
C VAL A 137 -2.67 0.23 1.98
N PHE A 138 -3.08 -0.50 3.01
CA PHE A 138 -2.20 -1.48 3.66
C PHE A 138 -2.29 -2.80 2.92
N VAL A 139 -1.16 -3.33 2.50
CA VAL A 139 -1.00 -4.67 1.92
C VAL A 139 -0.41 -5.54 3.02
N MET A 140 -1.14 -6.55 3.47
CA MET A 140 -0.84 -7.27 4.71
C MET A 140 -0.69 -8.77 4.46
N ASP A 141 0.41 -9.32 4.93
CA ASP A 141 0.64 -10.77 5.02
C ASP A 141 0.25 -11.25 6.41
N VAL A 142 -1.00 -11.67 6.58
CA VAL A 142 -1.51 -12.26 7.82
C VAL A 142 -1.19 -13.75 7.80
N PRO A 143 -0.40 -14.30 8.76
CA PRO A 143 0.02 -15.72 8.74
C PRO A 143 -1.16 -16.70 8.73
N ALA A 144 -2.24 -16.38 9.43
CA ALA A 144 -3.44 -17.22 9.56
C ALA A 144 -4.40 -17.11 8.36
N TYR A 145 -4.14 -16.27 7.37
CA TYR A 145 -5.00 -16.06 6.21
C TYR A 145 -4.29 -16.48 4.92
N ALA A 146 -4.98 -17.21 4.06
CA ALA A 146 -4.37 -17.79 2.86
C ALA A 146 -3.90 -16.73 1.85
N ASP A 147 -4.72 -15.70 1.63
CA ASP A 147 -4.46 -14.62 0.68
C ASP A 147 -3.76 -13.42 1.35
N THR A 148 -3.16 -12.55 0.53
CA THR A 148 -2.75 -11.22 0.98
C THR A 148 -4.00 -10.36 1.19
N ILE A 149 -4.09 -9.68 2.34
CA ILE A 149 -5.20 -8.78 2.67
C ILE A 149 -4.81 -7.34 2.34
N PHE A 150 -5.67 -6.64 1.63
CA PHE A 150 -5.62 -5.19 1.45
C PHE A 150 -6.63 -4.54 2.39
N SER A 151 -6.21 -3.55 3.18
CA SER A 151 -7.11 -2.74 4.02
C SER A 151 -7.05 -1.28 3.59
N THR A 152 -8.21 -0.67 3.32
CA THR A 152 -8.31 0.69 2.76
C THR A 152 -9.62 1.40 3.17
N ASP A 153 -9.67 2.71 3.39
CA ASP A 153 -8.56 3.64 3.62
C ASP A 153 -8.31 3.77 5.12
N ALA A 154 -7.09 3.57 5.54
CA ALA A 154 -6.76 3.53 6.96
C ALA A 154 -5.75 4.63 7.38
N ALA A 155 -5.49 5.64 6.50
CA ALA A 155 -4.45 6.62 6.79
C ALA A 155 -4.67 8.03 6.17
N ILE A 156 -5.55 8.21 5.19
CA ILE A 156 -5.68 9.49 4.45
C ILE A 156 -7.07 10.11 4.59
N ASN A 157 -8.13 9.35 4.31
CA ASN A 157 -9.49 9.89 4.29
C ASN A 157 -10.19 9.63 5.63
N ILE A 158 -10.45 10.67 6.42
CA ILE A 158 -11.01 10.55 7.78
C ILE A 158 -12.43 9.99 7.72
N PHE A 159 -13.35 10.70 7.08
CA PHE A 159 -14.74 10.28 6.85
C PHE A 159 -15.04 10.37 5.36
N PRO A 160 -14.65 9.37 4.55
CA PRO A 160 -14.88 9.38 3.12
C PRO A 160 -16.38 9.25 2.82
N ASP A 161 -16.89 10.15 1.98
CA ASP A 161 -18.23 10.03 1.41
C ASP A 161 -18.30 8.93 0.33
N LEU A 162 -19.48 8.69 -0.20
CA LEU A 162 -19.72 7.66 -1.21
C LEU A 162 -18.84 7.84 -2.46
N ALA A 163 -18.66 9.06 -2.93
CA ALA A 163 -17.83 9.36 -4.10
C ALA A 163 -16.34 9.09 -3.80
N ALA A 164 -15.87 9.49 -2.62
CA ALA A 164 -14.51 9.18 -2.18
C ALA A 164 -14.30 7.67 -2.04
N LYS A 165 -15.27 6.93 -1.46
CA LYS A 165 -15.18 5.46 -1.34
C LYS A 165 -15.16 4.75 -2.69
N GLN A 166 -15.86 5.24 -3.70
CA GLN A 166 -15.76 4.73 -5.07
C GLN A 166 -14.31 4.76 -5.57
N ASP A 167 -13.65 5.89 -5.45
CA ASP A 167 -12.26 6.04 -5.87
C ASP A 167 -11.27 5.22 -5.01
N ILE A 168 -11.48 5.17 -3.70
CA ILE A 168 -10.70 4.36 -2.75
C ILE A 168 -10.73 2.89 -3.15
N ILE A 169 -11.91 2.36 -3.44
CA ILE A 169 -12.11 0.97 -3.86
C ILE A 169 -11.42 0.73 -5.20
N GLN A 170 -11.62 1.62 -6.18
CA GLN A 170 -11.02 1.46 -7.49
C GLN A 170 -9.48 1.52 -7.43
N ASN A 171 -8.90 2.39 -6.59
CA ASN A 171 -7.45 2.42 -6.36
C ASN A 171 -6.93 1.08 -5.83
N ALA A 172 -7.62 0.48 -4.87
CA ALA A 172 -7.22 -0.80 -4.29
C ALA A 172 -7.34 -1.95 -5.30
N ILE A 173 -8.42 -1.98 -6.09
CA ILE A 173 -8.61 -2.95 -7.17
C ILE A 173 -7.53 -2.82 -8.24
N ASP A 174 -7.24 -1.58 -8.66
CA ASP A 174 -6.20 -1.31 -9.67
C ASP A 174 -4.82 -1.75 -9.17
N LEU A 175 -4.50 -1.48 -7.90
CA LEU A 175 -3.26 -1.97 -7.28
C LEU A 175 -3.19 -3.49 -7.27
N TYR A 176 -4.24 -4.16 -6.81
CA TYR A 176 -4.30 -5.63 -6.72
C TYR A 176 -4.05 -6.27 -8.09
N ASN A 177 -4.77 -5.81 -9.11
CA ASN A 177 -4.70 -6.36 -10.47
C ASN A 177 -3.36 -6.05 -11.16
N GLN A 178 -2.79 -4.86 -10.93
CA GLN A 178 -1.59 -4.41 -11.65
C GLN A 178 -0.29 -4.82 -10.94
N ALA A 179 -0.27 -4.93 -9.62
CA ALA A 179 0.93 -5.34 -8.89
C ALA A 179 1.12 -6.87 -8.81
N GLY A 180 0.29 -7.66 -9.53
CA GLY A 180 0.48 -9.10 -9.67
C GLY A 180 -0.06 -9.95 -8.53
N PHE A 181 -0.96 -9.43 -7.69
CA PHE A 181 -1.61 -10.23 -6.63
C PHE A 181 -2.69 -11.18 -7.17
N GLY A 182 -3.19 -10.93 -8.34
CA GLY A 182 -4.23 -11.71 -9.02
C GLY A 182 -5.05 -10.84 -9.95
N LYS A 183 -6.22 -11.33 -10.33
CA LYS A 183 -7.21 -10.58 -11.11
C LYS A 183 -8.58 -10.74 -10.48
N THR A 184 -9.40 -9.69 -10.57
CA THR A 184 -10.77 -9.67 -10.07
C THR A 184 -10.83 -9.99 -8.57
N PRO A 185 -10.22 -9.16 -7.69
CA PRO A 185 -10.24 -9.39 -6.25
C PRO A 185 -11.65 -9.36 -5.68
N ARG A 186 -11.86 -10.10 -4.59
CA ARG A 186 -13.05 -10.07 -3.76
C ARG A 186 -12.95 -8.92 -2.78
N VAL A 187 -13.87 -7.98 -2.89
CA VAL A 187 -13.87 -6.71 -2.13
C VAL A 187 -15.03 -6.72 -1.15
N ALA A 188 -14.73 -6.81 0.12
CA ALA A 188 -15.71 -6.70 1.20
C ALA A 188 -15.86 -5.24 1.66
N ILE A 189 -17.07 -4.70 1.57
CA ILE A 189 -17.38 -3.39 2.12
C ILE A 189 -17.84 -3.60 3.58
N LEU A 190 -16.94 -3.24 4.51
CA LEU A 190 -17.11 -3.55 5.91
C LEU A 190 -18.10 -2.62 6.61
N SER A 191 -18.87 -3.22 7.51
CA SER A 191 -19.72 -2.54 8.49
C SER A 191 -19.75 -3.35 9.79
N ALA A 192 -20.49 -2.89 10.79
CA ALA A 192 -20.68 -3.63 12.04
C ALA A 192 -21.57 -4.87 11.87
N VAL A 193 -22.46 -4.87 10.87
CA VAL A 193 -23.44 -5.93 10.59
C VAL A 193 -23.59 -6.14 9.09
N GLU A 194 -24.13 -7.29 8.71
CA GLU A 194 -24.39 -7.69 7.33
C GLU A 194 -25.78 -7.27 6.80
N THR A 195 -26.63 -6.72 7.67
CA THR A 195 -27.99 -6.28 7.31
C THR A 195 -28.00 -4.79 6.99
N VAL A 196 -28.63 -4.42 5.89
CA VAL A 196 -28.83 -3.00 5.53
C VAL A 196 -29.83 -2.35 6.46
N THR A 197 -29.42 -1.31 7.19
CA THR A 197 -30.24 -0.58 8.13
C THR A 197 -29.87 0.90 8.19
N ALA A 198 -30.88 1.77 8.28
CA ALA A 198 -30.67 3.21 8.44
C ALA A 198 -30.00 3.60 9.77
N MET A 199 -30.04 2.72 10.76
CA MET A 199 -29.41 2.95 12.07
C MET A 199 -27.88 2.93 12.00
N ILE A 200 -27.33 2.28 10.97
CA ILE A 200 -25.88 2.20 10.74
C ILE A 200 -25.60 2.66 9.31
N PRO A 201 -25.24 3.93 9.10
CA PRO A 201 -25.11 4.53 7.76
C PRO A 201 -24.14 3.79 6.82
N SER A 202 -23.06 3.20 7.36
CA SER A 202 -22.09 2.42 6.56
C SER A 202 -22.74 1.21 5.87
N THR A 203 -23.85 0.66 6.37
CA THR A 203 -24.58 -0.44 5.71
C THR A 203 -25.28 0.03 4.43
N ILE A 204 -25.81 1.24 4.43
CA ILE A 204 -26.46 1.85 3.25
C ILE A 204 -25.39 2.21 2.21
N GLU A 205 -24.27 2.78 2.63
CA GLU A 205 -23.16 3.09 1.73
C GLU A 205 -22.60 1.82 1.08
N ALA A 206 -22.44 0.73 1.85
CA ALA A 206 -21.99 -0.56 1.33
C ALA A 206 -22.93 -1.08 0.23
N ALA A 207 -24.24 -1.06 0.47
CA ALA A 207 -25.22 -1.47 -0.54
C ALA A 207 -25.15 -0.59 -1.80
N ALA A 208 -24.98 0.72 -1.64
CA ALA A 208 -24.83 1.65 -2.75
C ALA A 208 -23.56 1.36 -3.57
N LEU A 209 -22.42 1.11 -2.93
CA LEU A 209 -21.14 0.78 -3.57
C LEU A 209 -21.22 -0.54 -4.35
N CYS A 210 -21.87 -1.57 -3.80
CA CYS A 210 -22.14 -2.81 -4.52
C CYS A 210 -22.99 -2.55 -5.76
N LYS A 211 -24.04 -1.71 -5.66
CA LYS A 211 -24.85 -1.33 -6.82
C LYS A 211 -24.05 -0.51 -7.85
N MET A 212 -23.11 0.32 -7.42
CA MET A 212 -22.20 1.03 -8.33
C MET A 212 -21.32 0.05 -9.11
N ALA A 213 -20.86 -1.02 -8.48
CA ALA A 213 -20.12 -2.08 -9.16
C ALA A 213 -20.99 -2.82 -10.20
N ASP A 214 -22.24 -3.19 -9.84
CA ASP A 214 -23.20 -3.79 -10.78
C ASP A 214 -23.45 -2.93 -12.03
N ARG A 215 -23.32 -1.60 -11.89
CA ARG A 215 -23.53 -0.61 -12.96
C ARG A 215 -22.24 -0.23 -13.71
N GLY A 216 -21.10 -0.86 -13.36
CA GLY A 216 -19.81 -0.57 -13.99
C GLY A 216 -19.17 0.76 -13.59
N GLN A 217 -19.64 1.39 -12.50
CA GLN A 217 -19.01 2.59 -11.92
C GLN A 217 -17.75 2.23 -11.12
N ILE A 218 -17.68 1.00 -10.63
CA ILE A 218 -16.48 0.36 -10.05
C ILE A 218 -16.25 -0.91 -10.86
N THR A 219 -15.01 -1.14 -11.30
CA THR A 219 -14.69 -2.23 -12.23
C THR A 219 -13.47 -3.04 -11.79
N GLY A 220 -13.35 -4.27 -12.28
CA GLY A 220 -12.16 -5.09 -12.10
C GLY A 220 -12.09 -5.84 -10.76
N GLY A 221 -13.16 -5.87 -9.98
CA GLY A 221 -13.32 -6.63 -8.74
C GLY A 221 -14.75 -7.10 -8.54
N LEU A 222 -14.95 -8.06 -7.64
CA LEU A 222 -16.25 -8.51 -7.15
C LEU A 222 -16.52 -7.85 -5.81
N LEU A 223 -17.60 -7.08 -5.69
CA LEU A 223 -17.96 -6.37 -4.47
C LEU A 223 -19.13 -7.03 -3.77
N ASP A 224 -19.07 -7.09 -2.44
CA ASP A 224 -20.21 -7.41 -1.58
C ASP A 224 -20.13 -6.63 -0.26
N GLY A 225 -21.31 -6.32 0.29
CA GLY A 225 -21.48 -5.58 1.53
C GLY A 225 -22.92 -5.09 1.72
N PRO A 226 -23.27 -4.75 2.96
CA PRO A 226 -22.39 -4.71 4.14
C PRO A 226 -21.96 -6.09 4.60
N LEU A 227 -20.72 -6.22 5.08
CA LEU A 227 -20.21 -7.42 5.73
C LEU A 227 -19.56 -7.04 7.07
N ALA A 228 -19.84 -7.81 8.13
CA ALA A 228 -19.05 -7.73 9.34
C ALA A 228 -17.68 -8.39 9.12
N PHE A 229 -16.67 -8.03 9.92
CA PHE A 229 -15.31 -8.49 9.71
C PHE A 229 -15.16 -10.01 9.69
N ASP A 230 -15.83 -10.70 10.64
CA ASP A 230 -15.82 -12.16 10.74
C ASP A 230 -16.33 -12.82 9.46
N ASN A 231 -17.50 -12.41 8.98
CA ASN A 231 -18.09 -13.01 7.78
C ASN A 231 -17.45 -12.52 6.45
N ALA A 232 -16.63 -11.48 6.48
CA ALA A 232 -15.82 -11.10 5.32
C ALA A 232 -14.63 -12.04 5.09
N ILE A 233 -14.04 -12.60 6.16
CA ILE A 233 -12.77 -13.35 6.11
C ILE A 233 -12.89 -14.82 6.51
N ASP A 234 -14.01 -15.26 7.09
CA ASP A 234 -14.22 -16.62 7.56
C ASP A 234 -15.45 -17.25 6.92
N MET A 235 -15.25 -18.37 6.21
CA MET A 235 -16.28 -19.08 5.47
C MET A 235 -17.33 -19.70 6.38
N ASP A 236 -16.94 -20.13 7.59
CA ASP A 236 -17.87 -20.74 8.54
C ASP A 236 -18.75 -19.68 9.16
N ALA A 237 -18.21 -18.51 9.51
CA ALA A 237 -18.98 -17.36 9.96
C ALA A 237 -20.00 -16.92 8.89
N ALA A 238 -19.58 -16.80 7.64
CA ALA A 238 -20.46 -16.45 6.53
C ALA A 238 -21.60 -17.48 6.36
N ARG A 239 -21.27 -18.78 6.45
CA ARG A 239 -22.24 -19.88 6.31
C ARG A 239 -23.25 -19.92 7.47
N ILE A 240 -22.80 -19.75 8.71
CA ILE A 240 -23.65 -19.72 9.91
C ILE A 240 -24.71 -18.60 9.81
N LYS A 241 -24.30 -17.44 9.29
CA LYS A 241 -25.18 -16.29 9.04
C LYS A 241 -26.02 -16.41 7.77
N GLY A 242 -25.88 -17.50 7.00
CA GLY A 242 -26.66 -17.76 5.80
C GLY A 242 -26.34 -16.81 4.64
N ILE A 243 -25.16 -16.19 4.61
CA ILE A 243 -24.75 -15.22 3.59
C ILE A 243 -24.43 -15.96 2.30
N LYS A 244 -25.15 -15.62 1.22
CA LYS A 244 -24.90 -16.13 -0.14
C LYS A 244 -24.12 -15.10 -0.92
N SER A 245 -22.79 -15.28 -1.00
CA SER A 245 -21.88 -14.31 -1.60
C SER A 245 -20.68 -15.01 -2.23
N GLU A 246 -20.15 -14.43 -3.31
CA GLU A 246 -18.87 -14.83 -3.89
C GLU A 246 -17.68 -14.18 -3.14
N VAL A 247 -17.92 -13.22 -2.26
CA VAL A 247 -16.94 -12.42 -1.54
C VAL A 247 -16.81 -12.88 -0.08
N ALA A 248 -17.95 -13.07 0.60
CA ALA A 248 -17.99 -13.42 2.02
C ALA A 248 -17.14 -14.65 2.34
N GLY A 249 -16.37 -14.57 3.43
CA GLY A 249 -15.49 -15.62 3.92
C GLY A 249 -14.12 -15.70 3.25
N ARG A 250 -13.86 -14.93 2.20
CA ARG A 250 -12.63 -15.02 1.37
C ARG A 250 -12.23 -13.71 0.70
N ALA A 251 -12.52 -12.59 1.35
CA ALA A 251 -12.18 -11.27 0.84
C ALA A 251 -10.67 -11.04 0.78
N GLN A 252 -10.21 -10.43 -0.29
CA GLN A 252 -8.83 -9.97 -0.44
C GLN A 252 -8.69 -8.46 -0.17
N ILE A 253 -9.74 -7.68 -0.43
CA ILE A 253 -9.76 -6.24 -0.15
C ILE A 253 -10.85 -5.96 0.89
N LEU A 254 -10.47 -5.32 1.98
CA LEU A 254 -11.34 -4.88 3.06
C LEU A 254 -11.47 -3.36 3.01
N VAL A 255 -12.66 -2.87 2.71
CA VAL A 255 -12.97 -1.44 2.67
C VAL A 255 -13.65 -1.05 3.98
N VAL A 256 -12.97 -0.25 4.77
CA VAL A 256 -13.44 0.17 6.09
C VAL A 256 -14.36 1.39 6.00
N PRO A 257 -15.27 1.59 6.96
CA PRO A 257 -16.22 2.72 6.95
C PRO A 257 -15.52 4.08 7.09
N ASP A 258 -14.45 4.16 7.89
CA ASP A 258 -13.72 5.38 8.19
C ASP A 258 -12.27 5.10 8.56
N LEU A 259 -11.47 6.17 8.72
CA LEU A 259 -10.05 6.10 9.05
C LEU A 259 -9.79 5.43 10.42
N GLU A 260 -10.60 5.71 11.42
CA GLU A 260 -10.37 5.22 12.77
C GLU A 260 -10.52 3.69 12.81
N SER A 261 -11.61 3.15 12.26
CA SER A 261 -11.83 1.70 12.16
C SER A 261 -10.74 1.03 11.33
N GLY A 262 -10.32 1.64 10.23
CA GLY A 262 -9.25 1.11 9.38
C GLY A 262 -7.89 1.11 10.05
N ASN A 263 -7.53 2.18 10.74
CA ASN A 263 -6.26 2.28 11.44
C ASN A 263 -6.20 1.30 12.62
N MET A 264 -7.30 1.16 13.38
CA MET A 264 -7.40 0.16 14.45
C MET A 264 -7.32 -1.27 13.92
N LEU A 265 -8.00 -1.59 12.83
CA LEU A 265 -7.94 -2.90 12.18
C LEU A 265 -6.51 -3.23 11.72
N ALA A 266 -5.86 -2.33 11.00
CA ALA A 266 -4.49 -2.53 10.51
C ALA A 266 -3.50 -2.76 11.67
N LYS A 267 -3.62 -2.00 12.75
CA LYS A 267 -2.79 -2.19 13.96
C LYS A 267 -3.10 -3.51 14.67
N ASN A 268 -4.37 -3.90 14.79
CA ASN A 268 -4.73 -5.20 15.35
C ASN A 268 -4.09 -6.35 14.56
N LEU A 269 -4.20 -6.31 13.24
CA LEU A 269 -3.59 -7.33 12.38
C LEU A 269 -2.07 -7.36 12.53
N SER A 270 -1.40 -6.20 12.59
CA SER A 270 0.05 -6.12 12.73
C SER A 270 0.54 -6.60 14.10
N TYR A 271 -0.10 -6.15 15.20
CA TYR A 271 0.40 -6.43 16.54
C TYR A 271 -0.09 -7.76 17.12
N PHE A 272 -1.36 -8.10 16.95
CA PHE A 272 -1.95 -9.35 17.46
C PHE A 272 -1.82 -10.50 16.47
N ALA A 273 -2.18 -10.30 15.21
CA ALA A 273 -2.10 -11.33 14.20
C ALA A 273 -0.71 -11.46 13.56
N LYS A 274 0.28 -10.67 14.00
CA LYS A 274 1.67 -10.71 13.51
C LYS A 274 1.82 -10.55 12.00
N ALA A 275 0.91 -9.78 11.40
CA ALA A 275 0.97 -9.50 9.98
C ALA A 275 2.16 -8.60 9.65
N ASP A 276 2.91 -8.98 8.63
CA ASP A 276 3.78 -8.05 7.93
C ASP A 276 2.91 -7.06 7.12
N SER A 277 3.26 -5.78 7.13
CA SER A 277 2.47 -4.74 6.45
C SER A 277 3.31 -3.88 5.53
N ALA A 278 2.82 -3.60 4.33
CA ALA A 278 3.33 -2.59 3.42
C ALA A 278 2.30 -1.46 3.28
N GLY A 279 2.77 -0.21 3.20
CA GLY A 279 1.89 0.95 3.08
C GLY A 279 2.16 1.72 1.78
N ILE A 280 1.09 1.98 1.01
CA ILE A 280 1.18 2.68 -0.26
C ILE A 280 0.02 3.67 -0.42
N VAL A 281 0.33 4.86 -0.93
CA VAL A 281 -0.66 5.87 -1.32
C VAL A 281 -0.84 5.86 -2.82
N LEU A 282 -2.08 5.88 -3.25
CA LEU A 282 -2.54 5.79 -4.64
C LEU A 282 -3.43 6.99 -5.01
N GLY A 283 -3.83 7.08 -6.28
CA GLY A 283 -4.64 8.19 -6.78
C GLY A 283 -3.83 9.43 -7.13
N ALA A 284 -2.56 9.49 -6.77
CA ALA A 284 -1.61 10.48 -7.26
C ALA A 284 -1.01 10.08 -8.60
N ARG A 285 -0.28 11.02 -9.23
CA ARG A 285 0.40 10.82 -10.51
C ARG A 285 1.35 9.62 -10.50
N VAL A 286 1.99 9.37 -9.36
CA VAL A 286 2.81 8.19 -9.08
C VAL A 286 2.43 7.59 -7.73
N PRO A 287 2.66 6.28 -7.49
CA PRO A 287 2.49 5.70 -6.17
C PRO A 287 3.45 6.32 -5.16
N VAL A 288 3.00 6.49 -3.91
CA VAL A 288 3.82 7.02 -2.83
C VAL A 288 4.01 5.96 -1.75
N VAL A 289 5.25 5.54 -1.53
CA VAL A 289 5.61 4.65 -0.42
C VAL A 289 5.54 5.45 0.87
N LEU A 290 4.58 5.10 1.71
CA LEU A 290 4.30 5.78 2.97
C LEU A 290 4.52 4.81 4.13
N THR A 291 5.71 4.87 4.74
CA THR A 291 6.07 4.03 5.87
C THR A 291 6.09 4.80 7.18
N SER A 292 5.73 4.13 8.28
CA SER A 292 5.86 4.66 9.64
C SER A 292 7.32 4.62 10.11
N ARG A 293 7.67 5.44 11.10
CA ARG A 293 8.98 5.35 11.78
C ARG A 293 9.17 4.01 12.48
N ALA A 294 8.07 3.39 12.91
CA ALA A 294 8.08 2.10 13.60
C ALA A 294 8.15 0.88 12.64
N ASP A 295 8.07 1.11 11.32
CA ASP A 295 8.09 0.00 10.36
C ASP A 295 9.48 -0.64 10.28
N SER A 296 9.50 -1.97 10.20
CA SER A 296 10.72 -2.75 10.03
C SER A 296 11.36 -2.49 8.65
N ALA A 297 12.64 -2.84 8.50
CA ALA A 297 13.32 -2.82 7.20
C ALA A 297 12.58 -3.68 6.16
N ARG A 298 12.05 -4.85 6.60
CA ARG A 298 11.24 -5.75 5.75
C ARG A 298 9.95 -5.09 5.27
N ALA A 299 9.22 -4.38 6.14
CA ALA A 299 8.00 -3.66 5.78
C ALA A 299 8.28 -2.53 4.76
N ARG A 300 9.41 -1.82 4.92
CA ARG A 300 9.84 -0.78 3.97
C ARG A 300 10.18 -1.37 2.60
N MET A 301 10.93 -2.46 2.57
CA MET A 301 11.27 -3.17 1.33
C MET A 301 10.02 -3.71 0.63
N ALA A 302 9.07 -4.28 1.38
CA ALA A 302 7.80 -4.74 0.83
C ALA A 302 6.96 -3.59 0.26
N SER A 303 6.94 -2.42 0.93
CA SER A 303 6.27 -1.22 0.39
C SER A 303 6.90 -0.75 -0.92
N CYS A 304 8.24 -0.77 -1.01
CA CYS A 304 8.96 -0.49 -2.26
C CYS A 304 8.65 -1.54 -3.34
N ALA A 305 8.55 -2.82 -2.97
CA ALA A 305 8.23 -3.91 -3.91
C ALA A 305 6.82 -3.75 -4.50
N VAL A 306 5.80 -3.50 -3.66
CA VAL A 306 4.42 -3.24 -4.12
C VAL A 306 4.36 -2.05 -5.05
N ALA A 307 4.96 -0.92 -4.64
CA ALA A 307 4.96 0.31 -5.42
C ALA A 307 5.72 0.15 -6.75
N GLY A 308 6.85 -0.57 -6.73
CA GLY A 308 7.69 -0.84 -7.90
C GLY A 308 6.96 -1.72 -8.94
N LEU A 309 6.29 -2.79 -8.49
CA LEU A 309 5.47 -3.64 -9.36
C LEU A 309 4.31 -2.86 -9.98
N TYR A 310 3.63 -2.04 -9.19
CA TYR A 310 2.55 -1.19 -9.68
C TYR A 310 3.04 -0.15 -10.70
N ALA A 311 4.17 0.51 -10.42
CA ALA A 311 4.78 1.47 -11.34
C ALA A 311 5.22 0.78 -12.65
N HIS A 312 5.80 -0.42 -12.55
CA HIS A 312 6.19 -1.22 -13.71
C HIS A 312 4.99 -1.56 -14.61
N ALA A 313 3.90 -2.04 -14.02
CA ALA A 313 2.69 -2.35 -14.78
C ALA A 313 2.08 -1.12 -15.45
N ARG A 314 2.07 0.02 -14.78
CA ARG A 314 1.60 1.30 -15.35
C ARG A 314 2.45 1.75 -16.54
N ARG A 315 3.77 1.54 -16.49
CA ARG A 315 4.69 1.85 -17.59
C ARG A 315 4.39 0.99 -18.83
N GLN A 316 4.08 -0.30 -18.62
CA GLN A 316 3.73 -1.20 -19.71
C GLN A 316 2.36 -0.88 -20.34
N ASN A 317 1.41 -0.39 -19.55
CA ASN A 317 0.06 -0.03 -19.98
C ASN A 317 -0.07 1.43 -20.43
N ALA A 318 0.99 2.23 -20.37
CA ALA A 318 0.99 3.57 -20.93
C ALA A 318 0.81 3.47 -22.47
N PRO A 319 -0.12 4.25 -23.07
CA PRO A 319 -0.25 4.26 -24.53
C PRO A 319 1.10 4.63 -25.15
N THR A 320 1.56 3.81 -26.08
CA THR A 320 2.75 4.12 -26.88
C THR A 320 2.41 5.38 -27.66
N VAL A 321 3.02 6.50 -27.28
CA VAL A 321 2.94 7.72 -28.10
C VAL A 321 3.70 7.37 -29.37
N ALA A 322 2.95 7.09 -30.44
CA ALA A 322 3.55 7.01 -31.77
C ALA A 322 4.18 8.36 -32.07
N GLY A 323 5.50 8.36 -32.26
CA GLY A 323 6.28 9.52 -32.64
C GLY A 323 5.94 10.04 -34.03
#